data_e4a1e598fefff4e6be9c5ef46380e7c9
#
_entry.id   e4a1e598fefff4e6be9c5ef46380e7c9
#
_cell.length_a   1.000
_cell.length_b   1.000
_cell.length_c   1.000
_cell.angle_alpha   90.00
_cell.angle_beta   90.00
_cell.angle_gamma   90.00
#
_symmetry.space_group_name_H-M   'P 1'
#
loop_
_entity.id
_entity.type
_entity.pdbx_description
1 polymer ?
#
loop_
_entity_poly.entity_id
_entity_poly.type
_entity_poly.pdbx_seq_one_letter_code
_entity_poly.pdbx_strand_id
1 'polypeptide(L)'
;VATGAADGYARMDDKPAAALLHLGCGLGNGLANLHNARKGKVPVLNIVGDHATYHVKYDAQLQSDIETVARNVSPGFVRTAKSTETLCQDAAEAIAAAQTAPGQVATLILPADVSWGEGGVPSAPIAPPTPETADDATVEAIAKAIRSGKKTALLMGGHSLREPSMLAAAKLAAHSGVTLLAETFPTRMERGAGLPYIERIAYLAELATVQLTDIEQLILVDSKAPVSFFAYPGKKSYLVPDTCEVHTLVAPDQDILASLNKLNDAVGASEAEPKLQPAKRPGRPRGKLTAEKVCKAVGELMPENAIIV
;
A
#
# COMPACT_ATOMS: atom_id res chain seq x y z
N VAL A 1 4.05 3.21 -19.81
CA VAL A 1 2.58 3.31 -19.78
C VAL A 1 1.95 2.02 -19.26
N ALA A 2 2.23 0.82 -19.85
CA ALA A 2 1.57 -0.43 -19.47
C ALA A 2 1.67 -0.74 -17.95
N THR A 3 2.87 -0.69 -17.38
CA THR A 3 3.09 -0.95 -15.95
C THR A 3 2.47 0.11 -15.03
N GLY A 4 2.40 1.38 -15.50
CA GLY A 4 1.69 2.42 -14.76
C GLY A 4 0.17 2.25 -14.81
N ALA A 5 -0.38 1.78 -15.94
CA ALA A 5 -1.80 1.46 -16.04
C ALA A 5 -2.17 0.26 -15.14
N ALA A 6 -1.31 -0.78 -15.11
CA ALA A 6 -1.50 -1.92 -14.22
C ALA A 6 -1.43 -1.52 -12.73
N ASP A 7 -0.46 -0.68 -12.34
CA ASP A 7 -0.37 -0.12 -10.99
C ASP A 7 -1.65 0.66 -10.63
N GLY A 8 -2.06 1.61 -11.49
CA GLY A 8 -3.26 2.42 -11.24
C GLY A 8 -4.54 1.60 -11.13
N TYR A 9 -4.73 0.63 -12.03
CA TYR A 9 -5.88 -0.26 -11.99
C TYR A 9 -5.91 -1.08 -10.68
N ALA A 10 -4.84 -1.79 -10.38
CA ALA A 10 -4.80 -2.66 -9.20
C ALA A 10 -4.92 -1.86 -7.88
N ARG A 11 -4.35 -0.66 -7.84
CA ARG A 11 -4.45 0.27 -6.72
C ARG A 11 -5.89 0.71 -6.44
N MET A 12 -6.71 0.87 -7.47
CA MET A 12 -8.08 1.39 -7.35
C MET A 12 -9.13 0.28 -7.26
N ASP A 13 -8.90 -0.88 -7.87
CA ASP A 13 -9.85 -2.00 -7.88
C ASP A 13 -9.54 -3.07 -6.80
N ASP A 14 -8.41 -2.94 -6.10
CA ASP A 14 -7.91 -3.91 -5.09
C ASP A 14 -7.82 -5.36 -5.63
N LYS A 15 -7.60 -5.50 -6.97
CA LYS A 15 -7.40 -6.75 -7.69
C LYS A 15 -6.09 -6.73 -8.46
N PRO A 16 -5.45 -7.88 -8.68
CA PRO A 16 -4.22 -7.90 -9.46
C PRO A 16 -4.47 -7.49 -10.91
N ALA A 17 -3.58 -6.64 -11.44
CA ALA A 17 -3.52 -6.31 -12.85
C ALA A 17 -2.33 -6.98 -13.50
N ALA A 18 -2.47 -7.43 -14.75
CA ALA A 18 -1.37 -8.03 -15.51
C ALA A 18 -0.75 -7.03 -16.49
N ALA A 19 0.58 -7.05 -16.60
CA ALA A 19 1.34 -6.34 -17.62
C ALA A 19 2.22 -7.33 -18.39
N LEU A 20 2.14 -7.32 -19.73
CA LEU A 20 3.02 -8.12 -20.59
C LEU A 20 4.13 -7.24 -21.13
N LEU A 21 5.38 -7.63 -20.90
CA LEU A 21 6.57 -6.88 -21.27
C LEU A 21 7.47 -7.71 -22.19
N HIS A 22 8.14 -7.02 -23.13
CA HIS A 22 8.97 -7.65 -24.13
C HIS A 22 10.42 -7.69 -23.66
N LEU A 23 10.87 -8.87 -23.24
CA LEU A 23 12.24 -9.15 -22.83
C LEU A 23 12.76 -8.21 -21.72
N GLY A 24 14.05 -8.22 -21.48
CA GLY A 24 14.66 -7.36 -20.46
C GLY A 24 14.54 -5.88 -20.76
N CYS A 25 14.54 -5.47 -22.04
CA CYS A 25 14.37 -4.07 -22.43
C CYS A 25 12.95 -3.57 -22.13
N GLY A 26 11.91 -4.39 -22.37
CA GLY A 26 10.53 -4.07 -21.99
C GLY A 26 10.35 -3.97 -20.47
N LEU A 27 10.96 -4.89 -19.73
CA LEU A 27 11.00 -4.82 -18.27
C LEU A 27 11.72 -3.57 -17.79
N GLY A 28 12.91 -3.27 -18.36
CA GLY A 28 13.68 -2.06 -18.04
C GLY A 28 12.86 -0.77 -18.18
N ASN A 29 12.10 -0.65 -19.27
CA ASN A 29 11.18 0.49 -19.48
C ASN A 29 10.03 0.54 -18.46
N GLY A 30 9.67 -0.59 -17.85
CA GLY A 30 8.59 -0.70 -16.86
C GLY A 30 9.03 -0.42 -15.43
N LEU A 31 10.33 -0.46 -15.12
CA LEU A 31 10.85 -0.50 -13.75
C LEU A 31 10.40 0.66 -12.86
N ALA A 32 10.33 1.88 -13.39
CA ALA A 32 9.93 3.05 -12.61
C ALA A 32 8.54 2.88 -11.97
N ASN A 33 7.55 2.45 -12.77
CA ASN A 33 6.20 2.22 -12.25
C ASN A 33 6.10 0.94 -11.42
N LEU A 34 6.83 -0.11 -11.79
CA LEU A 34 6.90 -1.33 -10.96
C LEU A 34 7.56 -1.06 -9.60
N HIS A 35 8.55 -0.14 -9.54
CA HIS A 35 9.09 0.34 -8.27
C HIS A 35 8.00 1.02 -7.42
N ASN A 36 7.17 1.88 -8.03
CA ASN A 36 6.07 2.54 -7.34
C ASN A 36 5.02 1.52 -6.86
N ALA A 37 4.64 0.56 -7.71
CA ALA A 37 3.74 -0.54 -7.33
C ALA A 37 4.28 -1.34 -6.14
N ARG A 38 5.58 -1.72 -6.16
CA ARG A 38 6.24 -2.39 -5.04
C ARG A 38 6.19 -1.57 -3.76
N LYS A 39 6.49 -0.27 -3.84
CA LYS A 39 6.45 0.62 -2.68
C LYS A 39 5.04 0.80 -2.13
N GLY A 40 4.06 0.86 -3.04
CA GLY A 40 2.64 0.95 -2.72
C GLY A 40 2.01 -0.38 -2.33
N LYS A 41 2.74 -1.50 -2.35
CA LYS A 41 2.22 -2.85 -2.05
C LYS A 41 1.03 -3.21 -2.97
N VAL A 42 1.12 -2.79 -4.24
CA VAL A 42 0.06 -2.97 -5.23
C VAL A 42 0.22 -4.32 -5.91
N PRO A 43 -0.85 -5.14 -6.02
CA PRO A 43 -0.77 -6.44 -6.66
C PRO A 43 -0.65 -6.31 -8.18
N VAL A 44 0.53 -6.62 -8.74
CA VAL A 44 0.78 -6.61 -10.19
C VAL A 44 1.38 -7.93 -10.62
N LEU A 45 0.73 -8.61 -11.58
CA LEU A 45 1.30 -9.74 -12.29
C LEU A 45 2.10 -9.20 -13.48
N ASN A 46 3.41 -9.26 -13.39
CA ASN A 46 4.33 -8.81 -14.42
C ASN A 46 4.80 -10.02 -15.24
N ILE A 47 4.29 -10.16 -16.46
CA ILE A 47 4.66 -11.22 -17.38
C ILE A 47 5.73 -10.68 -18.32
N VAL A 48 6.91 -11.31 -18.34
CA VAL A 48 8.02 -10.90 -19.19
C VAL A 48 8.30 -12.00 -20.20
N GLY A 49 8.02 -11.75 -21.47
CA GLY A 49 8.39 -12.68 -22.55
C GLY A 49 9.91 -12.76 -22.67
N ASP A 50 10.44 -13.98 -22.88
CA ASP A 50 11.87 -14.23 -23.05
C ASP A 50 12.13 -15.01 -24.34
N HIS A 51 13.40 -15.06 -24.73
CA HIS A 51 13.84 -15.93 -25.83
C HIS A 51 13.50 -17.40 -25.56
N ALA A 52 13.37 -18.19 -26.64
CA ALA A 52 13.25 -19.64 -26.51
C ALA A 52 14.45 -20.21 -25.74
N THR A 53 14.21 -21.17 -24.86
CA THR A 53 15.24 -21.75 -23.96
C THR A 53 16.49 -22.23 -24.71
N TYR A 54 16.31 -22.81 -25.90
CA TYR A 54 17.42 -23.28 -26.76
C TYR A 54 18.16 -22.11 -27.43
N HIS A 55 17.59 -20.90 -27.47
CA HIS A 55 18.19 -19.73 -28.13
C HIS A 55 19.07 -18.89 -27.20
N VAL A 56 18.80 -18.90 -25.92
CA VAL A 56 19.50 -18.09 -24.88
C VAL A 56 21.03 -18.23 -24.98
N LYS A 57 21.54 -19.41 -25.25
CA LYS A 57 23.00 -19.70 -25.34
C LYS A 57 23.75 -18.94 -26.46
N TYR A 58 23.03 -18.35 -27.41
CA TYR A 58 23.62 -17.59 -28.51
C TYR A 58 23.79 -16.12 -28.25
N ASP A 59 23.37 -15.65 -27.06
CA ASP A 59 23.48 -14.25 -26.64
C ASP A 59 22.98 -13.25 -27.70
N ALA A 60 21.76 -13.47 -28.19
CA ALA A 60 21.15 -12.62 -29.21
C ALA A 60 20.99 -11.18 -28.67
N GLN A 61 20.86 -10.22 -29.57
CA GLN A 61 20.89 -8.77 -29.28
C GLN A 61 19.98 -8.28 -28.16
N LEU A 62 18.88 -8.96 -27.89
CA LEU A 62 17.94 -8.62 -26.81
C LEU A 62 18.04 -9.56 -25.61
N GLN A 63 18.99 -10.49 -25.62
CA GLN A 63 19.26 -11.35 -24.48
C GLN A 63 19.67 -10.51 -23.27
N SER A 64 19.13 -10.85 -22.11
CA SER A 64 19.47 -10.19 -20.85
C SER A 64 19.15 -11.07 -19.66
N ASP A 65 19.78 -10.81 -18.53
CA ASP A 65 19.45 -11.44 -17.25
C ASP A 65 18.18 -10.81 -16.67
N ILE A 66 17.03 -11.29 -17.14
CA ILE A 66 15.71 -10.79 -16.75
C ILE A 66 15.45 -11.06 -15.26
N GLU A 67 15.88 -12.19 -14.71
CA GLU A 67 15.66 -12.52 -13.31
C GLU A 67 16.27 -11.50 -12.36
N THR A 68 17.55 -11.14 -12.56
CA THR A 68 18.24 -10.16 -11.71
C THR A 68 17.54 -8.79 -11.78
N VAL A 69 17.12 -8.35 -12.96
CA VAL A 69 16.39 -7.10 -13.13
C VAL A 69 15.02 -7.16 -12.44
N ALA A 70 14.29 -8.27 -12.61
CA ALA A 70 12.97 -8.47 -12.01
C ALA A 70 13.00 -8.47 -10.47
N ARG A 71 14.04 -9.09 -9.87
CA ARG A 71 14.17 -9.19 -8.39
C ARG A 71 14.19 -7.83 -7.69
N ASN A 72 14.61 -6.78 -8.37
CA ASN A 72 14.59 -5.43 -7.81
C ASN A 72 13.16 -4.93 -7.51
N VAL A 73 12.21 -5.25 -8.37
CA VAL A 73 10.81 -4.82 -8.26
C VAL A 73 9.87 -5.92 -7.77
N SER A 74 10.28 -7.18 -7.86
CA SER A 74 9.52 -8.38 -7.45
C SER A 74 10.31 -9.24 -6.46
N PRO A 75 10.71 -8.72 -5.29
CA PRO A 75 11.60 -9.44 -4.37
C PRO A 75 10.99 -10.72 -3.80
N GLY A 76 9.67 -10.81 -3.72
CA GLY A 76 8.95 -11.95 -3.13
C GLY A 76 8.62 -13.05 -4.14
N PHE A 77 8.55 -12.75 -5.44
CA PHE A 77 8.22 -13.77 -6.46
C PHE A 77 8.80 -13.41 -7.82
N VAL A 78 9.79 -14.19 -8.27
CA VAL A 78 10.27 -14.21 -9.65
C VAL A 78 10.41 -15.67 -10.05
N ARG A 79 9.78 -16.06 -11.16
CA ARG A 79 9.86 -17.42 -11.69
C ARG A 79 10.02 -17.40 -13.20
N THR A 80 10.92 -18.23 -13.72
CA THR A 80 11.02 -18.56 -15.14
C THR A 80 10.27 -19.86 -15.39
N ALA A 81 9.24 -19.83 -16.24
CA ALA A 81 8.51 -21.02 -16.66
C ALA A 81 9.43 -21.98 -17.40
N LYS A 82 9.37 -23.26 -17.08
CA LYS A 82 10.30 -24.27 -17.62
C LYS A 82 9.69 -25.15 -18.70
N SER A 83 8.38 -25.33 -18.68
CA SER A 83 7.69 -26.15 -19.67
C SER A 83 6.26 -25.68 -19.88
N THR A 84 5.67 -26.04 -21.00
CA THR A 84 4.27 -25.78 -21.32
C THR A 84 3.33 -26.48 -20.35
N GLU A 85 3.68 -27.68 -19.89
CA GLU A 85 2.85 -28.48 -18.97
C GLU A 85 2.69 -27.80 -17.60
N THR A 86 3.75 -27.11 -17.11
CA THR A 86 3.71 -26.45 -15.78
C THR A 86 3.31 -24.99 -15.84
N LEU A 87 3.20 -24.39 -17.02
CA LEU A 87 2.96 -22.94 -17.19
C LEU A 87 1.71 -22.45 -16.46
N CYS A 88 0.60 -23.18 -16.54
CA CYS A 88 -0.64 -22.76 -15.87
C CYS A 88 -0.50 -22.79 -14.34
N GLN A 89 0.25 -23.75 -13.80
CA GLN A 89 0.56 -23.81 -12.37
C GLN A 89 1.47 -22.64 -11.95
N ASP A 90 2.53 -22.35 -12.72
CA ASP A 90 3.42 -21.21 -12.47
C ASP A 90 2.66 -19.89 -12.48
N ALA A 91 1.71 -19.73 -13.41
CA ALA A 91 0.85 -18.55 -13.49
C ALA A 91 -0.11 -18.44 -12.31
N ALA A 92 -0.73 -19.55 -11.89
CA ALA A 92 -1.62 -19.56 -10.72
C ALA A 92 -0.86 -19.18 -9.44
N GLU A 93 0.36 -19.69 -9.26
CA GLU A 93 1.21 -19.34 -8.13
C GLU A 93 1.66 -17.86 -8.18
N ALA A 94 1.99 -17.33 -9.36
CA ALA A 94 2.34 -15.93 -9.53
C ALA A 94 1.17 -14.99 -9.18
N ILE A 95 -0.06 -15.36 -9.56
CA ILE A 95 -1.28 -14.62 -9.21
C ILE A 95 -1.51 -14.66 -7.69
N ALA A 96 -1.42 -15.84 -7.08
CA ALA A 96 -1.56 -15.99 -5.63
C ALA A 96 -0.49 -15.17 -4.89
N ALA A 97 0.76 -15.20 -5.34
CA ALA A 97 1.83 -14.40 -4.77
C ALA A 97 1.55 -12.89 -4.89
N ALA A 98 1.05 -12.42 -6.04
CA ALA A 98 0.70 -11.02 -6.21
C ALA A 98 -0.42 -10.58 -5.24
N GLN A 99 -1.38 -11.46 -4.95
CA GLN A 99 -2.51 -11.21 -4.06
C GLN A 99 -2.21 -11.42 -2.57
N THR A 100 -1.10 -12.11 -2.24
CA THR A 100 -0.72 -12.32 -0.84
C THR A 100 -0.53 -10.97 -0.15
N ALA A 101 -1.23 -10.78 0.98
CA ALA A 101 -1.18 -9.53 1.74
C ALA A 101 0.27 -9.12 2.06
N PRO A 102 0.57 -7.85 1.94
CA PRO A 102 -0.29 -6.70 1.60
C PRO A 102 -0.49 -6.44 0.10
N GLY A 103 -0.08 -7.34 -0.77
CA GLY A 103 0.02 -7.20 -2.21
C GLY A 103 1.46 -6.93 -2.65
N GLN A 104 1.82 -7.44 -3.84
CA GLN A 104 3.17 -7.27 -4.39
C GLN A 104 3.21 -7.38 -5.90
N VAL A 105 4.31 -6.95 -6.48
CA VAL A 105 4.64 -7.29 -7.87
C VAL A 105 5.18 -8.72 -7.90
N ALA A 106 4.53 -9.60 -8.65
CA ALA A 106 5.00 -10.95 -8.94
C ALA A 106 5.41 -11.04 -10.41
N THR A 107 6.61 -11.52 -10.71
CA THR A 107 7.12 -11.61 -12.08
C THR A 107 7.19 -13.07 -12.53
N LEU A 108 6.50 -13.36 -13.65
CA LEU A 108 6.58 -14.60 -14.39
C LEU A 108 7.35 -14.35 -15.69
N ILE A 109 8.49 -14.97 -15.86
CA ILE A 109 9.29 -14.94 -17.08
C ILE A 109 8.83 -16.09 -17.96
N LEU A 110 8.43 -15.78 -19.21
CA LEU A 110 7.81 -16.72 -20.14
C LEU A 110 8.67 -16.89 -21.37
N PRO A 111 9.48 -17.98 -21.45
CA PRO A 111 10.22 -18.32 -22.65
C PRO A 111 9.30 -18.60 -23.83
N ALA A 112 9.73 -18.21 -25.03
CA ALA A 112 8.91 -18.30 -26.24
C ALA A 112 8.50 -19.74 -26.56
N ASP A 113 9.41 -20.71 -26.46
CA ASP A 113 9.12 -22.13 -26.70
C ASP A 113 8.15 -22.74 -25.70
N VAL A 114 8.13 -22.25 -24.45
CA VAL A 114 7.13 -22.64 -23.45
C VAL A 114 5.74 -22.14 -23.86
N SER A 115 5.64 -20.97 -24.49
CA SER A 115 4.37 -20.40 -24.96
C SER A 115 3.86 -21.01 -26.28
N TRP A 116 4.77 -21.56 -27.12
CA TRP A 116 4.40 -22.19 -28.40
C TRP A 116 4.10 -23.68 -28.26
N GLY A 117 4.61 -24.31 -27.18
CA GLY A 117 4.50 -25.74 -27.00
C GLY A 117 3.06 -26.23 -26.85
N GLU A 118 2.85 -27.48 -27.20
CA GLU A 118 1.61 -28.19 -26.95
C GLU A 118 1.67 -28.96 -25.61
N GLY A 119 0.54 -29.36 -25.09
CA GLY A 119 0.47 -30.19 -23.87
C GLY A 119 0.27 -29.38 -22.59
N GLY A 120 -0.20 -28.13 -22.70
CA GLY A 120 -0.55 -27.32 -21.51
C GLY A 120 -1.64 -27.98 -20.65
N VAL A 121 -1.39 -28.02 -19.33
CA VAL A 121 -2.32 -28.59 -18.34
C VAL A 121 -2.97 -27.45 -17.57
N PRO A 122 -4.31 -27.31 -17.62
CA PRO A 122 -5.00 -26.29 -16.83
C PRO A 122 -4.73 -26.45 -15.33
N SER A 123 -4.47 -25.36 -14.63
CA SER A 123 -4.37 -25.30 -13.17
C SER A 123 -5.58 -24.66 -12.55
N ALA A 124 -5.99 -25.13 -11.38
CA ALA A 124 -6.99 -24.46 -10.56
C ALA A 124 -6.40 -23.15 -9.99
N PRO A 125 -7.25 -22.14 -9.73
CA PRO A 125 -6.82 -20.96 -8.98
C PRO A 125 -6.29 -21.34 -7.59
N ILE A 126 -5.22 -20.66 -7.16
CA ILE A 126 -4.64 -20.81 -5.83
C ILE A 126 -5.06 -19.61 -5.00
N ALA A 127 -5.72 -19.88 -3.87
CA ALA A 127 -6.08 -18.82 -2.93
C ALA A 127 -4.83 -18.33 -2.18
N PRO A 128 -4.64 -17.01 -2.01
CA PRO A 128 -3.58 -16.50 -1.14
C PRO A 128 -3.85 -16.88 0.31
N PRO A 129 -2.82 -16.93 1.17
CA PRO A 129 -2.98 -17.12 2.61
C PRO A 129 -3.93 -16.08 3.22
N THR A 130 -4.79 -16.50 4.15
CA THR A 130 -5.62 -15.56 4.92
C THR A 130 -4.72 -14.78 5.90
N PRO A 131 -4.81 -13.45 5.93
CA PRO A 131 -4.05 -12.64 6.88
C PRO A 131 -4.42 -12.98 8.34
N GLU A 132 -3.42 -13.05 9.19
CA GLU A 132 -3.63 -13.25 10.63
C GLU A 132 -3.97 -11.93 11.33
N THR A 133 -4.76 -11.99 12.39
CA THR A 133 -5.03 -10.82 13.27
C THR A 133 -3.85 -10.59 14.21
N ALA A 134 -3.67 -9.38 14.71
CA ALA A 134 -2.75 -9.09 15.80
C ALA A 134 -3.02 -10.02 17.02
N ASP A 135 -1.97 -10.54 17.62
CA ASP A 135 -2.09 -11.42 18.78
C ASP A 135 -2.62 -10.69 20.03
N ASP A 136 -3.15 -11.46 20.99
CA ASP A 136 -3.76 -10.92 22.20
C ASP A 136 -2.76 -10.13 23.06
N ALA A 137 -1.49 -10.55 23.11
CA ALA A 137 -0.45 -9.89 23.90
C ALA A 137 -0.13 -8.51 23.33
N THR A 138 -0.01 -8.41 22.00
CA THR A 138 0.18 -7.12 21.29
C THR A 138 -1.01 -6.19 21.53
N VAL A 139 -2.23 -6.67 21.37
CA VAL A 139 -3.45 -5.88 21.58
C VAL A 139 -3.54 -5.38 23.02
N GLU A 140 -3.31 -6.24 24.02
CA GLU A 140 -3.37 -5.84 25.43
C GLU A 140 -2.26 -4.85 25.80
N ALA A 141 -1.04 -5.02 25.29
CA ALA A 141 0.06 -4.09 25.50
C ALA A 141 -0.30 -2.69 24.98
N ILE A 142 -0.89 -2.60 23.79
CA ILE A 142 -1.31 -1.34 23.18
C ILE A 142 -2.52 -0.76 23.92
N ALA A 143 -3.50 -1.58 24.30
CA ALA A 143 -4.63 -1.14 25.11
C ALA A 143 -4.18 -0.55 26.44
N LYS A 144 -3.18 -1.17 27.10
CA LYS A 144 -2.56 -0.64 28.31
C LYS A 144 -1.84 0.70 28.05
N ALA A 145 -1.12 0.79 26.93
CA ALA A 145 -0.46 2.03 26.52
C ALA A 145 -1.47 3.17 26.33
N ILE A 146 -2.59 2.93 25.64
CA ILE A 146 -3.65 3.92 25.46
C ILE A 146 -4.26 4.34 26.82
N ARG A 147 -4.54 3.39 27.70
CA ARG A 147 -5.10 3.67 29.06
C ARG A 147 -4.12 4.41 29.98
N SER A 148 -2.85 4.51 29.65
CA SER A 148 -1.85 5.23 30.45
C SER A 148 -2.10 6.74 30.54
N GLY A 149 -2.91 7.29 29.64
CA GLY A 149 -3.20 8.73 29.55
C GLY A 149 -2.08 9.54 28.86
N LYS A 150 -1.01 8.91 28.39
CA LYS A 150 0.03 9.56 27.59
C LYS A 150 -0.56 10.01 26.24
N LYS A 151 -0.01 11.09 25.68
CA LYS A 151 -0.44 11.62 24.39
C LYS A 151 -0.11 10.64 23.27
N THR A 152 -1.13 9.97 22.78
CA THR A 152 -1.01 8.85 21.85
C THR A 152 -1.49 9.23 20.44
N ALA A 153 -0.74 8.86 19.42
CA ALA A 153 -1.17 8.94 18.03
C ALA A 153 -1.19 7.56 17.37
N LEU A 154 -2.19 7.36 16.50
CA LEU A 154 -2.30 6.21 15.61
C LEU A 154 -1.84 6.64 14.22
N LEU A 155 -0.73 6.11 13.74
CA LEU A 155 -0.23 6.36 12.38
C LEU A 155 -0.71 5.26 11.45
N MET A 156 -1.57 5.65 10.51
CA MET A 156 -2.23 4.78 9.56
C MET A 156 -1.57 4.87 8.19
N GLY A 157 -1.40 3.75 7.52
CA GLY A 157 -0.86 3.67 6.16
C GLY A 157 -1.55 2.57 5.35
N GLY A 158 -1.14 2.42 4.08
CA GLY A 158 -1.59 1.34 3.22
C GLY A 158 -3.11 1.12 3.21
N HIS A 159 -3.53 -0.11 3.48
CA HIS A 159 -4.95 -0.49 3.50
C HIS A 159 -5.72 -0.01 4.75
N SER A 160 -5.03 0.42 5.81
CA SER A 160 -5.73 1.03 6.95
C SER A 160 -6.41 2.36 6.60
N LEU A 161 -6.08 2.96 5.46
CA LEU A 161 -6.71 4.19 4.95
C LEU A 161 -7.91 3.93 4.02
N ARG A 162 -8.52 2.73 4.13
CA ARG A 162 -9.83 2.40 3.56
C ARG A 162 -10.95 2.65 4.57
N GLU A 163 -12.15 2.93 4.08
CA GLU A 163 -13.32 3.29 4.89
C GLU A 163 -13.53 2.39 6.12
N PRO A 164 -13.60 1.04 6.03
CA PRO A 164 -13.87 0.22 7.21
C PRO A 164 -12.85 0.39 8.33
N SER A 165 -11.55 0.41 7.98
CA SER A 165 -10.47 0.58 8.94
C SER A 165 -10.40 1.99 9.51
N MET A 166 -10.68 3.01 8.69
CA MET A 166 -10.76 4.40 9.14
C MET A 166 -11.91 4.62 10.12
N LEU A 167 -13.07 4.00 9.91
CA LEU A 167 -14.20 4.06 10.83
C LEU A 167 -13.88 3.35 12.15
N ALA A 168 -13.21 2.18 12.11
CA ALA A 168 -12.77 1.49 13.32
C ALA A 168 -11.76 2.34 14.12
N ALA A 169 -10.78 2.95 13.45
CA ALA A 169 -9.84 3.87 14.09
C ALA A 169 -10.51 5.13 14.65
N ALA A 170 -11.55 5.63 13.98
CA ALA A 170 -12.31 6.79 14.44
C ALA A 170 -13.11 6.51 15.73
N LYS A 171 -13.62 5.29 15.92
CA LYS A 171 -14.22 4.84 17.18
C LYS A 171 -13.19 4.88 18.32
N LEU A 172 -12.00 4.33 18.06
CA LEU A 172 -10.89 4.39 19.01
C LEU A 172 -10.57 5.84 19.44
N ALA A 173 -10.43 6.71 18.44
CA ALA A 173 -10.14 8.13 18.67
C ALA A 173 -11.25 8.84 19.47
N ALA A 174 -12.52 8.56 19.18
CA ALA A 174 -13.66 9.14 19.88
C ALA A 174 -13.70 8.70 21.35
N HIS A 175 -13.37 7.44 21.64
CA HIS A 175 -13.37 6.90 22.99
C HIS A 175 -12.18 7.34 23.83
N SER A 176 -10.97 7.25 23.26
CA SER A 176 -9.73 7.37 24.03
C SER A 176 -8.94 8.66 23.79
N GLY A 177 -9.39 9.52 22.86
CA GLY A 177 -8.67 10.76 22.54
C GLY A 177 -7.39 10.57 21.74
N VAL A 178 -7.15 9.38 21.20
CA VAL A 178 -6.00 9.09 20.30
C VAL A 178 -6.07 9.96 19.06
N THR A 179 -4.95 10.59 18.68
CA THR A 179 -4.86 11.39 17.46
C THR A 179 -4.67 10.48 16.23
N LEU A 180 -5.49 10.65 15.20
CA LEU A 180 -5.34 9.91 13.95
C LEU A 180 -4.42 10.65 12.99
N LEU A 181 -3.39 9.99 12.51
CA LEU A 181 -2.44 10.49 11.52
C LEU A 181 -2.34 9.51 10.36
N ALA A 182 -2.16 10.02 9.14
CA ALA A 182 -1.87 9.22 7.96
C ALA A 182 -0.41 9.40 7.54
N GLU A 183 0.17 8.35 6.96
CA GLU A 183 1.51 8.44 6.38
C GLU A 183 1.62 9.53 5.31
N THR A 184 2.84 10.02 5.07
CA THR A 184 3.11 11.12 4.13
C THR A 184 2.71 10.78 2.69
N PHE A 185 2.93 9.53 2.27
CA PHE A 185 2.68 9.06 0.90
C PHE A 185 1.75 7.85 0.87
N PRO A 186 0.46 8.02 1.19
CA PRO A 186 -0.48 6.93 1.15
C PRO A 186 -0.65 6.42 -0.28
N THR A 187 -0.68 5.11 -0.44
CA THR A 187 -0.94 4.47 -1.74
C THR A 187 -2.31 4.87 -2.29
N ARG A 188 -3.33 4.81 -1.43
CA ARG A 188 -4.69 5.28 -1.67
C ARG A 188 -5.31 5.63 -0.31
N MET A 189 -5.98 6.75 -0.24
CA MET A 189 -6.71 7.19 0.95
C MET A 189 -8.13 7.57 0.56
N GLU A 190 -9.11 6.96 1.19
CA GLU A 190 -10.51 7.33 1.02
C GLU A 190 -10.82 8.58 1.83
N ARG A 191 -11.57 9.50 1.25
CA ARG A 191 -11.85 10.81 1.88
C ARG A 191 -13.25 11.28 1.52
N GLY A 192 -13.83 12.07 2.39
CA GLY A 192 -15.10 12.72 2.11
C GLY A 192 -16.08 12.70 3.27
N ALA A 193 -17.33 13.04 2.95
CA ALA A 193 -18.43 12.98 3.91
C ALA A 193 -18.64 11.55 4.42
N GLY A 194 -18.96 11.43 5.69
CA GLY A 194 -19.14 10.12 6.33
C GLY A 194 -17.83 9.45 6.78
N LEU A 195 -16.66 10.04 6.49
CA LEU A 195 -15.36 9.54 6.93
C LEU A 195 -14.73 10.45 7.98
N PRO A 196 -13.87 9.94 8.88
CA PRO A 196 -13.13 10.79 9.81
C PRO A 196 -12.15 11.71 9.08
N TYR A 197 -11.85 12.86 9.65
CA TYR A 197 -10.72 13.64 9.24
C TYR A 197 -9.44 13.03 9.83
N ILE A 198 -8.51 12.63 8.95
CA ILE A 198 -7.20 12.10 9.35
C ILE A 198 -6.14 13.02 8.75
N GLU A 199 -5.33 13.64 9.60
CA GLU A 199 -4.27 14.53 9.17
C GLU A 199 -3.09 13.71 8.60
N ARG A 200 -2.60 14.12 7.44
CA ARG A 200 -1.43 13.49 6.83
C ARG A 200 -0.15 14.09 7.39
N ILE A 201 0.83 13.25 7.72
CA ILE A 201 2.18 13.70 8.08
C ILE A 201 2.75 14.55 6.94
N ALA A 202 3.27 15.71 7.28
CA ALA A 202 3.80 16.67 6.31
C ALA A 202 5.01 16.11 5.56
N TYR A 203 5.17 16.55 4.31
CA TYR A 203 6.32 16.18 3.47
C TYR A 203 7.63 16.76 4.01
N LEU A 204 7.60 18.03 4.44
CA LEU A 204 8.78 18.71 4.98
C LEU A 204 9.06 18.17 6.39
N ALA A 205 10.28 17.68 6.61
CA ALA A 205 10.69 17.07 7.87
C ALA A 205 10.49 18.02 9.07
N GLU A 206 10.72 19.31 8.88
CA GLU A 206 10.50 20.32 9.92
C GLU A 206 9.04 20.39 10.38
N LEU A 207 8.10 20.36 9.43
CA LEU A 207 6.67 20.36 9.75
C LEU A 207 6.22 19.05 10.37
N ALA A 208 6.73 17.91 9.86
CA ALA A 208 6.45 16.60 10.44
C ALA A 208 6.97 16.51 11.89
N THR A 209 8.15 17.05 12.17
CA THR A 209 8.69 17.10 13.53
C THR A 209 7.78 17.92 14.46
N VAL A 210 7.27 19.06 13.98
CA VAL A 210 6.30 19.87 14.76
C VAL A 210 5.01 19.09 15.04
N GLN A 211 4.47 18.38 14.04
CA GLN A 211 3.26 17.55 14.22
C GLN A 211 3.44 16.45 15.29
N LEU A 212 4.66 15.94 15.43
CA LEU A 212 4.97 14.82 16.33
C LEU A 212 5.55 15.25 17.68
N THR A 213 5.87 16.55 17.88
CA THR A 213 6.62 17.04 19.05
C THR A 213 6.04 16.58 20.39
N ASP A 214 4.72 16.60 20.51
CA ASP A 214 4.06 16.28 21.79
C ASP A 214 3.58 14.82 21.87
N ILE A 215 3.86 13.99 20.88
CA ILE A 215 3.41 12.61 20.87
C ILE A 215 4.38 11.78 21.74
N GLU A 216 3.82 11.15 22.78
CA GLU A 216 4.55 10.31 23.71
C GLU A 216 4.49 8.83 23.34
N GLN A 217 3.44 8.44 22.57
CA GLN A 217 3.22 7.08 22.07
C GLN A 217 2.74 7.12 20.62
N LEU A 218 3.41 6.38 19.74
CA LEU A 218 3.06 6.25 18.34
C LEU A 218 2.71 4.79 18.03
N ILE A 219 1.44 4.54 17.68
CA ILE A 219 0.95 3.21 17.32
C ILE A 219 0.91 3.12 15.79
N LEU A 220 1.65 2.18 15.22
CA LEU A 220 1.71 1.94 13.78
C LEU A 220 0.63 0.95 13.34
N VAL A 221 -0.12 1.31 12.30
CA VAL A 221 -1.17 0.49 11.67
C VAL A 221 -0.93 0.43 10.18
N ASP A 222 -0.45 -0.70 9.67
CA ASP A 222 -0.03 -0.87 8.27
C ASP A 222 0.90 0.25 7.77
N SER A 223 1.72 0.76 8.66
CA SER A 223 2.60 1.89 8.39
C SER A 223 4.00 1.65 8.97
N LYS A 224 4.92 2.50 8.60
CA LYS A 224 6.26 2.58 9.19
C LYS A 224 6.41 3.89 9.93
N ALA A 225 7.26 3.90 10.95
CA ALA A 225 7.62 5.14 11.62
C ALA A 225 8.13 6.16 10.61
N PRO A 226 7.73 7.46 10.72
CA PRO A 226 8.03 8.46 9.72
C PRO A 226 9.52 8.79 9.66
N VAL A 227 10.02 8.89 8.42
CA VAL A 227 11.40 9.31 8.10
C VAL A 227 11.37 10.48 7.13
N SER A 228 12.41 11.30 7.14
CA SER A 228 12.56 12.37 6.14
C SER A 228 12.72 11.77 4.74
N PHE A 229 12.19 12.47 3.74
CA PHE A 229 12.27 11.98 2.35
C PHE A 229 13.72 11.92 1.85
N PHE A 230 14.50 12.96 2.16
CA PHE A 230 15.94 12.99 1.94
C PHE A 230 16.68 13.24 3.24
N ALA A 231 17.91 12.75 3.33
CA ALA A 231 18.83 13.12 4.38
C ALA A 231 19.46 14.49 4.10
N TYR A 232 19.50 15.35 5.12
CA TYR A 232 20.13 16.66 5.06
C TYR A 232 21.17 16.82 6.18
N PRO A 233 22.29 17.50 5.93
CA PRO A 233 23.27 17.77 6.97
C PRO A 233 22.65 18.46 8.21
N GLY A 234 22.92 17.93 9.38
CA GLY A 234 22.41 18.48 10.65
C GLY A 234 20.92 18.26 10.92
N LYS A 235 20.22 17.48 10.09
CA LYS A 235 18.80 17.13 10.29
C LYS A 235 18.64 15.65 10.67
N LYS A 236 17.68 15.35 11.54
CA LYS A 236 17.32 13.96 11.84
C LYS A 236 16.60 13.32 10.64
N SER A 237 16.98 12.10 10.29
CA SER A 237 16.26 11.31 9.28
C SER A 237 15.06 10.58 9.89
N TYR A 238 15.14 10.13 11.12
CA TYR A 238 14.03 9.53 11.87
C TYR A 238 13.28 10.65 12.61
N LEU A 239 11.98 10.80 12.30
CA LEU A 239 11.21 11.98 12.70
C LEU A 239 10.41 11.80 13.99
N VAL A 240 10.36 10.57 14.52
CA VAL A 240 9.73 10.31 15.81
C VAL A 240 10.60 10.93 16.93
N PRO A 241 10.00 11.62 17.92
CA PRO A 241 10.74 12.13 19.07
C PRO A 241 11.46 11.02 19.84
N ASP A 242 12.65 11.30 20.36
CA ASP A 242 13.45 10.30 21.09
C ASP A 242 12.75 9.81 22.38
N THR A 243 11.82 10.59 22.91
CA THR A 243 11.02 10.29 24.10
C THR A 243 9.72 9.55 23.77
N CYS A 244 9.40 9.37 22.48
CA CYS A 244 8.17 8.73 22.06
C CYS A 244 8.34 7.20 21.97
N GLU A 245 7.48 6.46 22.64
CA GLU A 245 7.41 5.01 22.54
C GLU A 245 6.69 4.60 21.24
N VAL A 246 7.29 3.69 20.47
CA VAL A 246 6.69 3.21 19.21
C VAL A 246 6.18 1.80 19.39
N HIS A 247 4.91 1.58 19.04
CA HIS A 247 4.25 0.28 19.07
C HIS A 247 3.76 -0.08 17.67
N THR A 248 3.73 -1.35 17.31
CA THR A 248 3.09 -1.83 16.08
C THR A 248 1.86 -2.65 16.45
N LEU A 249 0.67 -2.18 16.09
CA LEU A 249 -0.57 -2.92 16.28
C LEU A 249 -0.69 -4.03 15.23
N VAL A 250 -0.49 -3.68 13.99
CA VAL A 250 -0.67 -4.59 12.87
C VAL A 250 0.36 -4.31 11.77
N ALA A 251 1.02 -5.38 11.34
CA ALA A 251 1.92 -5.36 10.21
C ALA A 251 1.15 -5.36 8.88
N PRO A 252 1.78 -4.99 7.76
CA PRO A 252 1.10 -4.90 6.47
C PRO A 252 0.49 -6.19 5.95
N ASP A 253 1.00 -7.34 6.35
CA ASP A 253 0.57 -8.69 5.97
C ASP A 253 -0.51 -9.29 6.87
N GLN A 254 -0.97 -8.53 7.86
CA GLN A 254 -2.00 -8.94 8.82
C GLN A 254 -3.38 -8.35 8.48
N ASP A 255 -4.44 -8.88 9.12
CA ASP A 255 -5.81 -8.36 9.01
C ASP A 255 -5.96 -7.08 9.83
N ILE A 256 -5.95 -5.96 9.13
CA ILE A 256 -5.96 -4.62 9.71
C ILE A 256 -7.29 -4.32 10.41
N LEU A 257 -8.41 -4.62 9.73
CA LEU A 257 -9.74 -4.31 10.26
C LEU A 257 -10.05 -5.15 11.50
N ALA A 258 -9.78 -6.44 11.43
CA ALA A 258 -10.00 -7.34 12.57
C ALA A 258 -9.12 -6.93 13.76
N SER A 259 -7.85 -6.53 13.52
CA SER A 259 -6.93 -6.07 14.58
C SER A 259 -7.39 -4.76 15.22
N LEU A 260 -7.89 -3.80 14.43
CA LEU A 260 -8.46 -2.55 14.96
C LEU A 260 -9.73 -2.80 15.78
N ASN A 261 -10.62 -3.69 15.32
CA ASN A 261 -11.82 -4.05 16.07
C ASN A 261 -11.47 -4.74 17.39
N LYS A 262 -10.52 -5.66 17.37
CA LYS A 262 -10.01 -6.34 18.58
C LYS A 262 -9.42 -5.33 19.59
N LEU A 263 -8.70 -4.31 19.12
CA LEU A 263 -8.23 -3.24 19.98
C LEU A 263 -9.38 -2.39 20.53
N ASN A 264 -10.40 -2.07 19.71
CA ASN A 264 -11.60 -1.36 20.15
C ASN A 264 -12.32 -2.12 21.27
N ASP A 265 -12.48 -3.43 21.14
CA ASP A 265 -13.06 -4.29 22.17
C ASP A 265 -12.24 -4.24 23.46
N ALA A 266 -10.91 -4.37 23.35
CA ALA A 266 -9.99 -4.35 24.48
C ALA A 266 -10.03 -3.04 25.26
N VAL A 267 -10.21 -1.90 24.61
CA VAL A 267 -10.28 -0.59 25.28
C VAL A 267 -11.71 -0.14 25.61
N GLY A 268 -12.74 -0.86 25.14
CA GLY A 268 -14.17 -0.49 25.34
C GLY A 268 -14.68 0.56 24.36
N ALA A 269 -14.06 0.68 23.17
CA ALA A 269 -14.39 1.69 22.17
C ALA A 269 -15.42 1.22 21.10
N SER A 270 -15.85 -0.04 21.13
CA SER A 270 -16.65 -0.66 20.05
C SER A 270 -17.98 0.06 19.79
N GLU A 271 -18.61 0.60 20.83
CA GLU A 271 -19.88 1.36 20.74
C GLU A 271 -19.68 2.88 20.66
N ALA A 272 -18.42 3.35 20.57
CA ALA A 272 -18.19 4.79 20.49
C ALA A 272 -18.66 5.37 19.15
N GLU A 273 -19.30 6.52 19.20
CA GLU A 273 -19.72 7.25 18.01
C GLU A 273 -18.57 8.09 17.44
N PRO A 274 -18.07 7.78 16.23
CA PRO A 274 -16.95 8.50 15.64
C PRO A 274 -17.37 9.91 15.17
N LYS A 275 -16.45 10.85 15.28
CA LYS A 275 -16.63 12.18 14.67
C LYS A 275 -16.33 12.09 13.17
N LEU A 276 -17.38 12.20 12.35
CA LEU A 276 -17.30 12.10 10.89
C LEU A 276 -17.44 13.47 10.23
N GLN A 277 -16.87 13.61 9.04
CA GLN A 277 -16.99 14.83 8.25
C GLN A 277 -18.41 14.94 7.67
N PRO A 278 -19.07 16.10 7.83
CA PRO A 278 -20.39 16.30 7.24
C PRO A 278 -20.29 16.48 5.72
N ALA A 279 -21.38 16.17 5.01
CA ALA A 279 -21.52 16.50 3.60
C ALA A 279 -21.55 18.03 3.42
N LYS A 280 -20.46 18.59 2.89
CA LYS A 280 -20.35 20.04 2.67
C LYS A 280 -19.54 20.31 1.39
N ARG A 281 -20.20 20.91 0.40
CA ARG A 281 -19.55 21.45 -0.78
C ARG A 281 -19.07 22.88 -0.51
N PRO A 282 -17.88 23.29 -1.01
CA PRO A 282 -17.29 24.59 -0.67
C PRO A 282 -17.99 25.79 -1.31
N GLY A 283 -18.88 25.57 -2.29
CA GLY A 283 -19.48 26.62 -3.10
C GLY A 283 -18.53 27.16 -4.18
N ARG A 284 -19.10 27.67 -5.27
CA ARG A 284 -18.34 28.16 -6.43
C ARG A 284 -17.55 29.44 -6.06
N PRO A 285 -16.21 29.43 -6.12
CA PRO A 285 -15.41 30.59 -5.81
C PRO A 285 -15.53 31.67 -6.88
N ARG A 286 -15.33 32.96 -6.50
CA ARG A 286 -15.38 34.11 -7.39
C ARG A 286 -14.14 34.99 -7.26
N GLY A 287 -13.89 35.83 -8.28
CA GLY A 287 -12.78 36.77 -8.33
C GLY A 287 -11.45 36.14 -8.80
N LYS A 288 -10.32 36.81 -8.53
CA LYS A 288 -8.99 36.39 -9.02
C LYS A 288 -8.65 34.96 -8.61
N LEU A 289 -8.08 34.18 -9.52
CA LEU A 289 -7.66 32.80 -9.31
C LEU A 289 -6.51 32.73 -8.28
N THR A 290 -6.66 31.85 -7.29
CA THR A 290 -5.64 31.49 -6.30
C THR A 290 -5.63 29.97 -6.12
N ALA A 291 -4.57 29.40 -5.56
CA ALA A 291 -4.50 27.95 -5.28
C ALA A 291 -5.70 27.47 -4.45
N GLU A 292 -6.07 28.21 -3.40
CA GLU A 292 -7.26 27.88 -2.57
C GLU A 292 -8.55 27.86 -3.40
N LYS A 293 -8.73 28.82 -4.32
CA LYS A 293 -9.92 28.89 -5.16
C LYS A 293 -9.96 27.77 -6.20
N VAL A 294 -8.79 27.32 -6.71
CA VAL A 294 -8.71 26.12 -7.56
C VAL A 294 -9.21 24.91 -6.78
N CYS A 295 -8.68 24.67 -5.58
CA CYS A 295 -9.14 23.56 -4.72
C CYS A 295 -10.63 23.62 -4.43
N LYS A 296 -11.17 24.81 -4.11
CA LYS A 296 -12.62 25.01 -3.90
C LYS A 296 -13.44 24.72 -5.15
N ALA A 297 -12.98 25.16 -6.31
CA ALA A 297 -13.65 24.90 -7.58
C ALA A 297 -13.67 23.40 -7.91
N VAL A 298 -12.56 22.69 -7.72
CA VAL A 298 -12.48 21.23 -7.86
C VAL A 298 -13.46 20.56 -6.90
N GLY A 299 -13.44 20.92 -5.60
CA GLY A 299 -14.35 20.34 -4.60
C GLY A 299 -15.83 20.60 -4.89
N GLU A 300 -16.19 21.74 -5.51
CA GLU A 300 -17.57 22.05 -5.91
C GLU A 300 -18.02 21.23 -7.13
N LEU A 301 -17.13 21.03 -8.10
CA LEU A 301 -17.44 20.38 -9.39
C LEU A 301 -17.18 18.87 -9.38
N MET A 302 -16.47 18.37 -8.40
CA MET A 302 -16.06 16.98 -8.33
C MET A 302 -17.29 16.06 -8.20
N PRO A 303 -17.43 15.06 -9.08
CA PRO A 303 -18.50 14.07 -8.95
C PRO A 303 -18.29 13.17 -7.74
N GLU A 304 -19.33 12.44 -7.35
CA GLU A 304 -19.18 11.35 -6.37
C GLU A 304 -18.22 10.28 -6.91
N ASN A 305 -17.49 9.64 -5.99
CA ASN A 305 -16.49 8.62 -6.30
C ASN A 305 -15.36 9.08 -7.24
N ALA A 306 -15.06 10.38 -7.26
CA ALA A 306 -13.94 10.90 -8.03
C ALA A 306 -12.61 10.38 -7.50
N ILE A 307 -11.68 10.07 -8.42
CA ILE A 307 -10.29 9.72 -8.10
C ILE A 307 -9.43 10.96 -8.38
N ILE A 308 -8.69 11.39 -7.37
CA ILE A 308 -7.72 12.48 -7.51
C ILE A 308 -6.32 11.87 -7.43
N VAL A 309 -5.51 12.14 -8.44
CA VAL A 309 -4.14 11.63 -8.58
C VAL A 309 -3.13 12.75 -8.42
#